data_f4a512546b8e28b2d94e2476431af3f0
#
_entry.id   f4a512546b8e28b2d94e2476431af3f0
#
_cell.length_a   1.000
_cell.length_b   1.000
_cell.length_c   1.000
_cell.angle_alpha   90.00
_cell.angle_beta   90.00
_cell.angle_gamma   90.00
#
_symmetry.space_group_name_H-M   'P 1'
#
loop_
_entity.id
_entity.type
_entity.pdbx_description
1 polymer ?
#
loop_
_entity_poly.entity_id
_entity_poly.type
_entity_poly.pdbx_seq_one_letter_code
_entity_poly.pdbx_strand_id
1 'polypeptide(L)'
;MFSLPRVFTLSLVFVACASQLNIRQSTNTNAAINSILDTLDESIHHISPTILTLMANQTLSASTLGPQMTTLENAFTQADNDLAATAVSAGSTTVAPTNDDISITYSDIMQLVSTTLSGIIPSGDVPGFPTMVQTFDPIMAKTTLQLNITSPASLVLVHKMMADARQFFAAEGFTQTLSALGF
;
A
#
# COMPACT_ATOMS: atom_id res chain seq x y z
N MET A 1 -0.42 40.80 78.58
CA MET A 1 0.10 41.15 77.23
C MET A 1 0.33 39.84 76.51
N PHE A 2 -0.56 39.48 75.66
CA PHE A 2 -0.51 38.21 74.95
C PHE A 2 0.10 38.43 73.58
N SER A 3 1.20 37.74 73.33
CA SER A 3 1.88 37.69 72.03
C SER A 3 1.22 36.66 71.12
N LEU A 4 0.69 37.08 69.98
CA LEU A 4 0.12 36.18 68.93
C LEU A 4 1.29 35.56 68.14
N PRO A 5 1.32 34.25 67.94
CA PRO A 5 2.20 33.66 66.99
C PRO A 5 1.62 33.82 65.56
N ARG A 6 2.41 34.37 64.65
CA ARG A 6 2.12 34.44 63.22
C ARG A 6 2.17 33.03 62.64
N VAL A 7 1.01 32.52 62.27
CA VAL A 7 0.89 31.30 61.49
C VAL A 7 1.24 31.67 60.04
N PHE A 8 2.40 31.26 59.60
CA PHE A 8 2.75 31.29 58.17
C PHE A 8 2.01 30.11 57.50
N THR A 9 0.92 30.41 56.84
CA THR A 9 0.29 29.49 55.87
C THR A 9 1.15 29.43 54.63
N LEU A 10 1.96 28.39 54.50
CA LEU A 10 2.71 28.07 53.30
C LEU A 10 1.69 27.52 52.26
N SER A 11 1.21 28.39 51.39
CA SER A 11 0.39 27.97 50.25
C SER A 11 1.32 27.28 49.26
N LEU A 12 1.35 25.96 49.31
CA LEU A 12 1.99 25.13 48.28
C LEU A 12 1.13 25.22 47.02
N VAL A 13 1.48 26.14 46.14
CA VAL A 13 0.94 26.18 44.78
C VAL A 13 1.57 25.00 44.02
N PHE A 14 0.89 23.87 43.98
CA PHE A 14 1.17 22.85 42.97
C PHE A 14 0.81 23.40 41.62
N VAL A 15 1.77 24.01 40.95
CA VAL A 15 1.72 24.17 39.52
C VAL A 15 1.87 22.76 38.96
N ALA A 16 0.74 22.10 38.77
CA ALA A 16 0.67 20.93 37.92
C ALA A 16 1.02 21.43 36.52
N CYS A 17 2.31 21.38 36.17
CA CYS A 17 2.73 21.29 34.79
C CYS A 17 2.16 19.98 34.24
N ALA A 18 0.89 20.00 33.89
CA ALA A 18 0.37 19.06 32.90
C ALA A 18 1.10 19.38 31.60
N SER A 19 2.35 18.89 31.50
CA SER A 19 2.89 18.60 30.18
C SER A 19 1.86 17.70 29.55
N GLN A 20 1.03 18.28 28.69
CA GLN A 20 0.24 17.51 27.76
C GLN A 20 1.26 16.77 26.90
N LEU A 21 1.66 15.62 27.37
CA LEU A 21 2.07 14.56 26.48
C LEU A 21 0.89 14.39 25.55
N ASN A 22 0.95 15.08 24.43
CA ASN A 22 0.22 14.68 23.23
C ASN A 22 0.77 13.29 22.90
N ILE A 23 0.33 12.30 23.65
CA ILE A 23 0.25 10.94 23.15
C ILE A 23 -0.69 11.12 21.95
N ARG A 24 -0.08 11.27 20.76
CA ARG A 24 -0.82 11.08 19.52
C ARG A 24 -1.43 9.70 19.70
N GLN A 25 -2.70 9.67 20.10
CA GLN A 25 -3.48 8.45 20.04
C GLN A 25 -3.38 8.07 18.58
N SER A 26 -2.65 7.00 18.28
CA SER A 26 -2.61 6.45 16.95
C SER A 26 -4.04 6.03 16.63
N THR A 27 -4.69 6.81 15.79
CA THR A 27 -6.05 6.53 15.36
C THR A 27 -6.01 5.37 14.37
N ASN A 28 -6.98 4.49 14.44
CA ASN A 28 -7.17 3.48 13.42
C ASN A 28 -7.64 4.17 12.12
N THR A 29 -6.73 4.25 11.14
CA THR A 29 -7.01 4.81 9.81
C THR A 29 -7.24 3.73 8.75
N ASN A 30 -7.45 2.48 9.15
CA ASN A 30 -7.66 1.36 8.24
C ASN A 30 -8.79 1.59 7.23
N ALA A 31 -9.86 2.28 7.63
CA ALA A 31 -10.96 2.59 6.71
C ALA A 31 -10.51 3.49 5.54
N ALA A 32 -9.66 4.48 5.81
CA ALA A 32 -9.12 5.35 4.77
C ALA A 32 -8.15 4.57 3.86
N ILE A 33 -7.28 3.74 4.45
CA ILE A 33 -6.34 2.89 3.71
C ILE A 33 -7.11 1.91 2.81
N ASN A 34 -8.12 1.22 3.35
CA ASN A 34 -8.93 0.28 2.59
C ASN A 34 -9.65 0.97 1.42
N SER A 35 -10.20 2.16 1.63
CA SER A 35 -10.85 2.92 0.55
C SER A 35 -9.89 3.27 -0.60
N ILE A 36 -8.62 3.53 -0.30
CA ILE A 36 -7.58 3.77 -1.31
C ILE A 36 -7.31 2.47 -2.09
N LEU A 37 -7.17 1.36 -1.38
CA LEU A 37 -6.94 0.05 -2.00
C LEU A 37 -8.15 -0.43 -2.81
N ASP A 38 -9.39 -0.20 -2.35
CA ASP A 38 -10.60 -0.50 -3.10
C ASP A 38 -10.65 0.28 -4.42
N THR A 39 -10.23 1.55 -4.43
CA THR A 39 -10.13 2.37 -5.65
C THR A 39 -9.06 1.84 -6.60
N LEU A 40 -7.92 1.40 -6.06
CA LEU A 40 -6.87 0.75 -6.86
C LEU A 40 -7.37 -0.57 -7.44
N ASP A 41 -8.00 -1.41 -6.63
CA ASP A 41 -8.55 -2.71 -7.02
C ASP A 41 -9.58 -2.56 -8.15
N GLU A 42 -10.51 -1.61 -8.04
CA GLU A 42 -11.48 -1.30 -9.09
C GLU A 42 -10.77 -0.94 -10.41
N SER A 43 -9.72 -0.11 -10.34
CA SER A 43 -8.94 0.26 -11.52
C SER A 43 -8.28 -0.96 -12.18
N ILE A 44 -7.69 -1.87 -11.39
CA ILE A 44 -7.06 -3.09 -11.91
C ILE A 44 -8.10 -4.03 -12.52
N HIS A 45 -9.27 -4.17 -11.90
CA HIS A 45 -10.37 -4.98 -12.43
C HIS A 45 -10.93 -4.44 -13.76
N HIS A 46 -10.78 -3.16 -14.05
CA HIS A 46 -11.12 -2.60 -15.38
C HIS A 46 -10.04 -2.85 -16.43
N ILE A 47 -8.77 -2.80 -16.05
CA ILE A 47 -7.63 -2.91 -16.97
C ILE A 47 -7.34 -4.37 -17.33
N SER A 48 -7.34 -5.26 -16.34
CA SER A 48 -6.94 -6.66 -16.47
C SER A 48 -7.72 -7.42 -17.56
N PRO A 49 -9.07 -7.35 -17.64
CA PRO A 49 -9.82 -8.02 -18.69
C PRO A 49 -9.45 -7.51 -20.09
N THR A 50 -9.10 -6.23 -20.21
CA THR A 50 -8.68 -5.64 -21.49
C THR A 50 -7.37 -6.27 -21.97
N ILE A 51 -6.36 -6.34 -21.09
CA ILE A 51 -5.05 -6.96 -21.41
C ILE A 51 -5.24 -8.45 -21.75
N LEU A 52 -5.98 -9.19 -20.92
CA LEU A 52 -6.24 -10.61 -21.15
C LEU A 52 -7.00 -10.86 -22.43
N THR A 53 -7.93 -9.97 -22.83
CA THR A 53 -8.64 -10.05 -24.10
C THR A 53 -7.69 -9.81 -25.27
N LEU A 54 -6.77 -8.83 -25.17
CA LEU A 54 -5.75 -8.58 -26.18
C LEU A 54 -4.84 -9.81 -26.36
N MET A 55 -4.45 -10.45 -25.26
CA MET A 55 -3.66 -11.69 -25.29
C MET A 55 -4.44 -12.84 -25.95
N ALA A 56 -5.68 -13.07 -25.52
CA ALA A 56 -6.51 -14.15 -26.04
C ALA A 56 -6.79 -14.00 -27.55
N ASN A 57 -6.94 -12.78 -28.03
CA ASN A 57 -7.18 -12.48 -29.45
C ASN A 57 -5.89 -12.39 -30.27
N GLN A 58 -4.71 -12.57 -29.68
CA GLN A 58 -3.42 -12.42 -30.35
C GLN A 58 -3.22 -11.01 -30.97
N THR A 59 -3.81 -9.99 -30.34
CA THR A 59 -3.71 -8.59 -30.76
C THR A 59 -2.85 -7.74 -29.82
N LEU A 60 -2.17 -8.42 -28.87
CA LEU A 60 -1.26 -7.75 -27.94
C LEU A 60 -0.04 -7.21 -28.69
N SER A 61 0.26 -5.94 -28.50
CA SER A 61 1.36 -5.23 -29.14
C SER A 61 1.79 -4.03 -28.27
N ALA A 62 2.91 -3.41 -28.56
CA ALA A 62 3.33 -2.20 -27.86
C ALA A 62 2.28 -1.06 -27.94
N SER A 63 1.57 -0.96 -29.07
CA SER A 63 0.55 0.08 -29.27
C SER A 63 -0.76 -0.20 -28.52
N THR A 64 -1.12 -1.49 -28.30
CA THR A 64 -2.33 -1.87 -27.57
C THR A 64 -2.10 -2.02 -26.07
N LEU A 65 -0.91 -2.47 -25.66
CA LEU A 65 -0.54 -2.65 -24.26
C LEU A 65 -0.11 -1.32 -23.59
N GLY A 66 0.61 -0.46 -24.33
CA GLY A 66 1.18 0.78 -23.76
C GLY A 66 0.15 1.65 -23.03
N PRO A 67 -1.02 1.95 -23.61
CA PRO A 67 -2.07 2.69 -22.90
C PRO A 67 -2.53 2.01 -21.60
N GLN A 68 -2.60 0.68 -21.59
CA GLN A 68 -3.00 -0.09 -20.39
C GLN A 68 -1.94 -0.01 -19.30
N MET A 69 -0.66 -0.13 -19.66
CA MET A 69 0.47 0.05 -18.73
C MET A 69 0.47 1.46 -18.14
N THR A 70 0.26 2.50 -18.96
CA THR A 70 0.16 3.89 -18.45
C THR A 70 -1.01 4.04 -17.47
N THR A 71 -2.13 3.37 -17.71
CA THR A 71 -3.28 3.41 -16.78
C THR A 71 -2.94 2.70 -15.46
N LEU A 72 -2.24 1.55 -15.50
CA LEU A 72 -1.72 0.88 -14.31
C LEU A 72 -0.74 1.77 -13.52
N GLU A 73 0.22 2.39 -14.21
CA GLU A 73 1.19 3.32 -13.60
C GLU A 73 0.49 4.48 -12.88
N ASN A 74 -0.52 5.06 -13.51
CA ASN A 74 -1.30 6.15 -12.92
C ASN A 74 -2.10 5.68 -11.69
N ALA A 75 -2.73 4.50 -11.74
CA ALA A 75 -3.50 3.97 -10.63
C ALA A 75 -2.61 3.71 -9.39
N PHE A 76 -1.45 3.07 -9.58
CA PHE A 76 -0.50 2.83 -8.49
C PHE A 76 0.13 4.14 -7.98
N THR A 77 0.44 5.09 -8.86
CA THR A 77 0.97 6.40 -8.47
C THR A 77 -0.06 7.17 -7.63
N GLN A 78 -1.34 7.12 -8.01
CA GLN A 78 -2.40 7.75 -7.23
C GLN A 78 -2.53 7.09 -5.85
N ALA A 79 -2.55 5.76 -5.79
CA ALA A 79 -2.61 5.03 -4.52
C ALA A 79 -1.41 5.35 -3.60
N ASP A 80 -0.20 5.43 -4.14
CA ASP A 80 1.00 5.85 -3.40
C ASP A 80 0.84 7.24 -2.79
N ASN A 81 0.36 8.22 -3.58
CA ASN A 81 0.16 9.59 -3.12
C ASN A 81 -0.92 9.68 -2.02
N ASP A 82 -2.03 8.95 -2.18
CA ASP A 82 -3.14 8.95 -1.23
C ASP A 82 -2.74 8.23 0.07
N LEU A 83 -1.99 7.13 -0.02
CA LEU A 83 -1.40 6.46 1.15
C LEU A 83 -0.42 7.39 1.87
N ALA A 84 0.43 8.13 1.13
CA ALA A 84 1.39 9.08 1.73
C ALA A 84 0.69 10.24 2.45
N ALA A 85 -0.48 10.65 1.97
CA ALA A 85 -1.31 11.68 2.61
C ALA A 85 -2.11 11.15 3.81
N THR A 86 -2.21 9.83 3.97
CA THR A 86 -2.97 9.19 5.05
C THR A 86 -2.10 9.03 6.29
N ALA A 87 -2.66 9.30 7.47
CA ALA A 87 -1.95 9.10 8.72
C ALA A 87 -1.65 7.61 8.94
N VAL A 88 -0.48 7.32 9.53
CA VAL A 88 -0.09 5.95 9.90
C VAL A 88 -1.14 5.34 10.82
N SER A 89 -1.64 4.15 10.46
CA SER A 89 -2.67 3.45 11.23
C SER A 89 -2.10 2.83 12.49
N ALA A 90 -2.86 2.95 13.58
CA ALA A 90 -2.67 2.12 14.77
C ALA A 90 -2.98 0.64 14.49
N GLY A 91 -3.70 0.40 13.42
CA GLY A 91 -4.20 -0.92 13.06
C GLY A 91 -5.38 -1.38 13.91
N SER A 92 -5.98 -2.47 13.49
CA SER A 92 -7.00 -3.21 14.24
C SER A 92 -7.01 -4.67 13.83
N THR A 93 -7.27 -5.54 14.78
CA THR A 93 -7.53 -6.98 14.55
C THR A 93 -8.98 -7.36 14.77
N THR A 94 -9.80 -6.40 15.25
CA THR A 94 -11.20 -6.67 15.67
C THR A 94 -12.21 -5.71 15.08
N VAL A 95 -11.78 -4.51 14.67
CA VAL A 95 -12.66 -3.50 14.06
C VAL A 95 -12.34 -3.45 12.57
N ALA A 96 -13.32 -3.81 11.75
CA ALA A 96 -13.19 -3.78 10.30
C ALA A 96 -13.15 -2.33 9.76
N PRO A 97 -12.37 -2.06 8.71
CA PRO A 97 -11.39 -2.95 8.13
C PRO A 97 -10.23 -3.26 9.09
N THR A 98 -9.91 -4.55 9.23
CA THR A 98 -8.77 -5.01 10.02
C THR A 98 -7.47 -4.89 9.22
N ASN A 99 -6.31 -5.11 9.85
CA ASN A 99 -5.04 -5.21 9.14
C ASN A 99 -5.03 -6.38 8.15
N ASP A 100 -5.73 -7.46 8.49
CA ASP A 100 -5.85 -8.63 7.60
C ASP A 100 -6.70 -8.30 6.37
N ASP A 101 -7.78 -7.53 6.51
CA ASP A 101 -8.60 -7.07 5.38
C ASP A 101 -7.74 -6.22 4.41
N ILE A 102 -6.95 -5.28 4.92
CA ILE A 102 -6.00 -4.50 4.12
C ILE A 102 -4.99 -5.41 3.38
N SER A 103 -4.46 -6.41 4.10
CA SER A 103 -3.50 -7.36 3.53
C SER A 103 -4.11 -8.19 2.42
N ILE A 104 -5.34 -8.67 2.62
CA ILE A 104 -6.08 -9.47 1.64
C ILE A 104 -6.33 -8.62 0.39
N THR A 105 -6.93 -7.44 0.53
CA THR A 105 -7.22 -6.55 -0.61
C THR A 105 -5.96 -6.24 -1.40
N TYR A 106 -4.86 -5.88 -0.74
CA TYR A 106 -3.60 -5.58 -1.44
C TYR A 106 -3.00 -6.82 -2.12
N SER A 107 -3.08 -7.98 -1.48
CA SER A 107 -2.61 -9.23 -2.08
C SER A 107 -3.42 -9.62 -3.32
N ASP A 108 -4.73 -9.43 -3.30
CA ASP A 108 -5.60 -9.71 -4.44
C ASP A 108 -5.26 -8.80 -5.63
N ILE A 109 -5.04 -7.50 -5.38
CA ILE A 109 -4.56 -6.55 -6.39
C ILE A 109 -3.25 -7.05 -7.01
N MET A 110 -2.27 -7.39 -6.18
CA MET A 110 -0.94 -7.81 -6.66
C MET A 110 -1.00 -9.14 -7.42
N GLN A 111 -1.83 -10.08 -6.97
CA GLN A 111 -2.04 -11.35 -7.68
C GLN A 111 -2.71 -11.12 -9.03
N LEU A 112 -3.71 -10.26 -9.10
CA LEU A 112 -4.38 -9.92 -10.34
C LEU A 112 -3.43 -9.25 -11.34
N VAL A 113 -2.60 -8.31 -10.90
CA VAL A 113 -1.56 -7.68 -11.75
C VAL A 113 -0.56 -8.73 -12.23
N SER A 114 -0.02 -9.56 -11.33
CA SER A 114 0.97 -10.57 -11.67
C SER A 114 0.45 -11.58 -12.70
N THR A 115 -0.79 -12.04 -12.53
CA THR A 115 -1.43 -12.98 -13.48
C THR A 115 -1.79 -12.31 -14.80
N THR A 116 -2.23 -11.06 -14.76
CA THR A 116 -2.59 -10.29 -15.97
C THR A 116 -1.38 -10.06 -16.88
N LEU A 117 -0.20 -9.81 -16.30
CA LEU A 117 1.02 -9.53 -17.07
C LEU A 117 1.83 -10.80 -17.35
N SER A 118 1.47 -11.93 -16.75
CA SER A 118 2.20 -13.20 -16.90
C SER A 118 2.21 -13.68 -18.34
N GLY A 119 3.38 -14.13 -18.78
CA GLY A 119 3.56 -14.73 -20.10
C GLY A 119 3.85 -13.72 -21.21
N ILE A 120 3.87 -12.41 -20.95
CA ILE A 120 4.13 -11.39 -21.97
C ILE A 120 5.58 -11.44 -22.45
N ILE A 121 6.57 -11.52 -21.54
CA ILE A 121 7.98 -11.66 -21.92
C ILE A 121 8.24 -12.98 -22.65
N PRO A 122 7.82 -14.15 -22.11
CA PRO A 122 8.03 -15.42 -22.78
C PRO A 122 7.37 -15.55 -24.16
N SER A 123 6.24 -14.86 -24.41
CA SER A 123 5.59 -14.89 -25.72
C SER A 123 6.41 -14.20 -26.81
N GLY A 124 7.18 -13.17 -26.45
CA GLY A 124 7.92 -12.36 -27.40
C GLY A 124 7.08 -11.42 -28.26
N ASP A 125 5.75 -11.38 -28.04
CA ASP A 125 4.81 -10.63 -28.88
C ASP A 125 4.93 -9.11 -28.70
N VAL A 126 5.47 -8.66 -27.55
CA VAL A 126 5.65 -7.25 -27.22
C VAL A 126 7.13 -6.94 -26.88
N PRO A 127 8.00 -6.74 -27.91
CA PRO A 127 9.42 -6.50 -27.67
C PRO A 127 9.75 -5.33 -26.74
N GLY A 128 8.86 -4.32 -26.65
CA GLY A 128 9.00 -3.16 -25.77
C GLY A 128 8.54 -3.39 -24.32
N PHE A 129 7.96 -4.54 -23.99
CA PHE A 129 7.41 -4.82 -22.66
C PHE A 129 8.46 -4.75 -21.53
N PRO A 130 9.70 -5.26 -21.70
CA PRO A 130 10.74 -5.10 -20.67
C PRO A 130 10.99 -3.62 -20.29
N THR A 131 10.89 -2.70 -21.26
CA THR A 131 11.03 -1.26 -20.98
C THR A 131 9.82 -0.72 -20.19
N MET A 132 8.59 -1.20 -20.50
CA MET A 132 7.40 -0.85 -19.74
C MET A 132 7.51 -1.35 -18.29
N VAL A 133 8.00 -2.56 -18.09
CA VAL A 133 8.28 -3.10 -16.74
C VAL A 133 9.28 -2.25 -15.99
N GLN A 134 10.38 -1.82 -16.62
CA GLN A 134 11.38 -0.94 -16.00
C GLN A 134 10.79 0.38 -15.50
N THR A 135 9.72 0.86 -16.13
CA THR A 135 9.00 2.06 -15.69
C THR A 135 8.00 1.75 -14.57
N PHE A 136 7.28 0.64 -14.67
CA PHE A 136 6.19 0.29 -13.77
C PHE A 136 6.67 -0.36 -12.45
N ASP A 137 7.72 -1.20 -12.49
CA ASP A 137 8.26 -1.90 -11.31
C ASP A 137 8.59 -0.97 -10.14
N PRO A 138 9.34 0.15 -10.33
CA PRO A 138 9.63 1.09 -9.24
C PRO A 138 8.37 1.76 -8.67
N ILE A 139 7.32 1.97 -9.48
CA ILE A 139 6.06 2.57 -9.02
C ILE A 139 5.33 1.59 -8.10
N MET A 140 5.19 0.32 -8.51
CA MET A 140 4.59 -0.73 -7.66
C MET A 140 5.38 -0.94 -6.38
N ALA A 141 6.72 -1.00 -6.47
CA ALA A 141 7.58 -1.13 -5.31
C ALA A 141 7.39 0.02 -4.32
N LYS A 142 7.30 1.25 -4.82
CA LYS A 142 7.07 2.45 -4.00
C LYS A 142 5.71 2.40 -3.30
N THR A 143 4.65 2.04 -4.00
CA THR A 143 3.30 1.87 -3.42
C THR A 143 3.31 0.81 -2.32
N THR A 144 3.99 -0.32 -2.55
CA THR A 144 4.15 -1.40 -1.56
C THR A 144 4.85 -0.90 -0.30
N LEU A 145 5.96 -0.16 -0.45
CA LEU A 145 6.70 0.41 0.66
C LEU A 145 5.88 1.49 1.39
N GLN A 146 5.11 2.29 0.66
CA GLN A 146 4.24 3.30 1.26
C GLN A 146 3.12 2.65 2.07
N LEU A 147 2.53 1.55 1.58
CA LEU A 147 1.57 0.76 2.36
C LEU A 147 2.20 0.24 3.67
N ASN A 148 3.45 -0.24 3.62
CA ASN A 148 4.16 -0.67 4.83
C ASN A 148 4.37 0.47 5.84
N ILE A 149 4.58 1.68 5.38
CA ILE A 149 4.69 2.87 6.25
C ILE A 149 3.33 3.21 6.87
N THR A 150 2.27 3.20 6.06
CA THR A 150 0.93 3.65 6.48
C THR A 150 0.19 2.57 7.28
N SER A 151 0.43 1.28 6.97
CA SER A 151 -0.11 0.09 7.68
C SER A 151 1.00 -0.93 7.98
N PRO A 152 1.86 -0.69 8.99
CA PRO A 152 3.09 -1.46 9.21
C PRO A 152 2.90 -2.96 9.42
N ALA A 153 1.72 -3.40 9.90
CA ALA A 153 1.45 -4.81 10.17
C ALA A 153 0.96 -5.60 8.94
N SER A 154 0.55 -4.91 7.88
CA SER A 154 -0.16 -5.57 6.75
C SER A 154 0.78 -6.33 5.82
N LEU A 155 2.01 -5.87 5.57
CA LEU A 155 2.91 -6.54 4.60
C LEU A 155 3.36 -7.95 5.03
N VAL A 156 3.33 -8.28 6.32
CA VAL A 156 3.70 -9.63 6.78
C VAL A 156 2.74 -10.68 6.22
N LEU A 157 1.45 -10.39 6.16
CA LEU A 157 0.47 -11.30 5.58
C LEU A 157 0.51 -11.24 4.04
N VAL A 158 0.68 -10.05 3.45
CA VAL A 158 0.87 -9.89 1.99
C VAL A 158 2.02 -10.75 1.49
N HIS A 159 3.20 -10.72 2.14
CA HIS A 159 4.33 -11.57 1.78
C HIS A 159 3.94 -13.07 1.73
N LYS A 160 3.20 -13.55 2.73
CA LYS A 160 2.76 -14.96 2.77
C LYS A 160 1.78 -15.29 1.65
N MET A 161 0.81 -14.39 1.38
CA MET A 161 -0.20 -14.58 0.35
C MET A 161 0.39 -14.52 -1.06
N MET A 162 1.48 -13.75 -1.25
CA MET A 162 2.17 -13.62 -2.53
C MET A 162 3.19 -14.73 -2.82
N ALA A 163 3.39 -15.68 -1.91
CA ALA A 163 4.43 -16.73 -2.02
C ALA A 163 4.34 -17.53 -3.33
N ASP A 164 3.13 -17.84 -3.80
CA ASP A 164 2.93 -18.55 -5.07
C ASP A 164 2.93 -17.61 -6.29
N ALA A 165 2.38 -16.38 -6.13
CA ALA A 165 2.29 -15.43 -7.24
C ALA A 165 3.63 -14.76 -7.59
N ARG A 166 4.60 -14.73 -6.66
CA ARG A 166 5.93 -14.12 -6.88
C ARG A 166 6.65 -14.63 -8.12
N GLN A 167 6.44 -15.90 -8.51
CA GLN A 167 7.08 -16.48 -9.69
C GLN A 167 6.67 -15.77 -10.99
N PHE A 168 5.45 -15.25 -11.07
CA PHE A 168 4.97 -14.51 -12.24
C PHE A 168 5.67 -13.15 -12.33
N PHE A 169 5.80 -12.43 -11.21
CA PHE A 169 6.59 -11.20 -11.16
C PHE A 169 8.05 -11.44 -11.51
N ALA A 170 8.66 -12.52 -11.00
CA ALA A 170 10.05 -12.87 -11.31
C ALA A 170 10.24 -13.16 -12.81
N ALA A 171 9.30 -13.87 -13.44
CA ALA A 171 9.36 -14.20 -14.86
C ALA A 171 9.27 -12.95 -15.76
N GLU A 172 8.53 -11.94 -15.31
CA GLU A 172 8.34 -10.67 -16.06
C GLU A 172 9.33 -9.57 -15.62
N GLY A 173 10.27 -9.83 -14.70
CA GLY A 173 11.35 -8.93 -14.35
C GLY A 173 11.03 -7.86 -13.30
N PHE A 174 9.97 -8.02 -12.51
CA PHE A 174 9.58 -7.10 -11.42
C PHE A 174 10.45 -7.27 -10.17
N THR A 175 11.71 -6.90 -10.24
CA THR A 175 12.70 -7.14 -9.18
C THR A 175 12.55 -6.22 -7.98
N GLN A 176 12.20 -4.94 -8.20
CA GLN A 176 12.02 -3.97 -7.12
C GLN A 176 10.73 -4.25 -6.33
N THR A 177 9.65 -4.60 -7.04
CA THR A 177 8.39 -5.03 -6.43
C THR A 177 8.59 -6.28 -5.55
N LEU A 178 9.32 -7.29 -6.04
CA LEU A 178 9.64 -8.47 -5.26
C LEU A 178 10.44 -8.12 -4.00
N SER A 179 11.45 -7.26 -4.13
CA SER A 179 12.22 -6.77 -2.98
C SER A 179 11.35 -6.02 -1.98
N ALA A 180 10.42 -5.17 -2.43
CA ALA A 180 9.49 -4.45 -1.58
C ALA A 180 8.50 -5.37 -0.85
N LEU A 181 8.11 -6.49 -1.48
CA LEU A 181 7.29 -7.55 -0.89
C LEU A 181 8.08 -8.48 0.06
N GLY A 182 9.41 -8.35 0.11
CA GLY A 182 10.28 -9.14 1.01
C GLY A 182 10.78 -10.46 0.42
N PHE A 183 10.81 -10.61 -0.92
CA PHE A 183 11.36 -11.79 -1.63
C PHE A 183 12.76 -11.57 -2.15
#